data_93527daabe841cbc094bf59273fcad08
#
_entry.id   93527daabe841cbc094bf59273fcad08
#
_cell.length_a   1.000
_cell.length_b   1.000
_cell.length_c   1.000
_cell.angle_alpha   90.00
_cell.angle_beta   90.00
_cell.angle_gamma   90.00
#
_symmetry.space_group_name_H-M   'P 1'
#
loop_
_entity.id
_entity.type
_entity.pdbx_description
1 polymer ?
#
loop_
_entity_poly.entity_id
_entity_poly.type
_entity_poly.pdbx_seq_one_letter_code
_entity_poly.pdbx_strand_id
1 'polypeptide(L)'
;MAIAHDSAFAFLYPANIDCLESLGARVRFFSPLADEPLPPRATAIFLPGGYPELHAERLSAAHGFQDSIRAAHAAHIPILAECGGMMALAQSLGDAQGRSWPMAGLLAGSTRMLPRLAALGLQAWDTALGELRGHTFHYSIFETALEGTTQTRAYPSGARGEAVYRRGSLTASYFHAYFASCPAAIAALLRGHLP
;
A
#
# COMPACT_ATOMS: atom_id res chain seq x y z
N MET A 1 12.86 7.48 -5.65
CA MET A 1 11.95 6.54 -4.98
C MET A 1 11.57 5.41 -5.92
N ALA A 2 11.23 4.24 -5.38
CA ALA A 2 10.77 3.09 -6.16
C ALA A 2 9.24 3.02 -6.12
N ILE A 3 8.59 2.75 -7.26
CA ILE A 3 7.13 2.57 -7.35
C ILE A 3 6.86 1.26 -8.09
N ALA A 4 6.09 0.37 -7.46
CA ALA A 4 5.64 -0.85 -8.12
C ALA A 4 4.64 -0.49 -9.24
N HIS A 5 4.84 -1.07 -10.42
CA HIS A 5 3.95 -0.82 -11.56
C HIS A 5 3.95 -2.02 -12.52
N ASP A 6 2.87 -2.78 -12.48
CA ASP A 6 2.54 -3.87 -13.40
C ASP A 6 1.05 -4.20 -13.28
N SER A 7 0.59 -5.31 -13.83
CA SER A 7 -0.84 -5.68 -13.79
C SER A 7 -1.36 -6.01 -12.38
N ALA A 8 -0.50 -6.33 -11.41
CA ALA A 8 -0.89 -6.51 -10.01
C ALA A 8 -0.96 -5.18 -9.24
N PHE A 9 -0.24 -4.14 -9.71
CA PHE A 9 -0.09 -2.83 -9.07
C PHE A 9 -0.44 -1.70 -10.05
N ALA A 10 -1.65 -1.76 -10.60
CA ALA A 10 -2.08 -0.92 -11.72
C ALA A 10 -2.79 0.39 -11.31
N PHE A 11 -3.18 0.57 -10.03
CA PHE A 11 -3.92 1.75 -9.57
C PHE A 11 -2.96 2.91 -9.27
N LEU A 12 -2.28 3.34 -10.31
CA LEU A 12 -1.32 4.43 -10.25
C LEU A 12 -1.90 5.66 -10.94
N TYR A 13 -2.25 6.66 -10.15
CA TYR A 13 -2.88 7.89 -10.63
C TYR A 13 -1.80 8.88 -11.12
N PRO A 14 -1.89 9.40 -12.37
CA PRO A 14 -0.93 10.39 -12.88
C PRO A 14 -0.75 11.58 -11.94
N ALA A 15 -1.85 12.12 -11.39
CA ALA A 15 -1.79 13.22 -10.44
C ALA A 15 -0.98 12.94 -9.16
N ASN A 16 -0.90 11.66 -8.73
CA ASN A 16 -0.04 11.29 -7.62
C ASN A 16 1.43 11.29 -8.02
N ILE A 17 1.76 10.88 -9.25
CA ILE A 17 3.13 10.97 -9.79
C ILE A 17 3.55 12.41 -9.93
N ASP A 18 2.70 13.26 -10.53
CA ASP A 18 2.97 14.71 -10.68
C ASP A 18 3.23 15.37 -9.30
N CYS A 19 2.43 14.99 -8.28
CA CYS A 19 2.64 15.46 -6.92
C CYS A 19 4.00 15.02 -6.36
N LEU A 20 4.39 13.75 -6.53
CA LEU A 20 5.69 13.24 -6.07
C LEU A 20 6.86 13.96 -6.75
N GLU A 21 6.77 14.16 -8.06
CA GLU A 21 7.80 14.87 -8.84
C GLU A 21 7.90 16.35 -8.43
N SER A 22 6.77 17.01 -8.17
CA SER A 22 6.73 18.39 -7.64
C SER A 22 7.37 18.52 -6.26
N LEU A 23 7.35 17.44 -5.45
CA LEU A 23 8.02 17.33 -4.16
C LEU A 23 9.52 16.98 -4.29
N GLY A 24 10.04 16.89 -5.52
CA GLY A 24 11.44 16.60 -5.82
C GLY A 24 11.79 15.10 -5.89
N ALA A 25 10.79 14.21 -5.95
CA ALA A 25 11.05 12.78 -6.09
C ALA A 25 11.51 12.45 -7.51
N ARG A 26 12.58 11.64 -7.61
CA ARG A 26 12.95 10.98 -8.85
C ARG A 26 12.36 9.57 -8.84
N VAL A 27 11.29 9.37 -9.65
CA VAL A 27 10.56 8.12 -9.73
C VAL A 27 11.31 7.09 -10.58
N ARG A 28 11.32 5.84 -10.11
CA ARG A 28 11.73 4.66 -10.86
C ARG A 28 10.70 3.57 -10.65
N PHE A 29 10.15 3.07 -11.73
CA PHE A 29 9.23 1.95 -11.73
C PHE A 29 9.98 0.63 -11.68
N PHE A 30 9.33 -0.38 -11.10
CA PHE A 30 9.78 -1.77 -11.11
C PHE A 30 8.56 -2.71 -11.10
N SER A 31 8.73 -3.93 -11.58
CA SER A 31 7.67 -4.93 -11.68
C SER A 31 7.86 -6.06 -10.68
N PRO A 32 7.09 -6.10 -9.58
CA PRO A 32 7.05 -7.28 -8.70
C PRO A 32 6.68 -8.58 -9.43
N LEU A 33 5.79 -8.53 -10.42
CA LEU A 33 5.43 -9.70 -11.22
C LEU A 33 6.58 -10.24 -12.09
N ALA A 34 7.50 -9.39 -12.49
CA ALA A 34 8.71 -9.83 -13.21
C ALA A 34 9.82 -10.29 -12.24
N ASP A 35 9.52 -10.38 -10.95
CA ASP A 35 10.48 -10.66 -9.87
C ASP A 35 11.64 -9.65 -9.83
N GLU A 36 11.38 -8.42 -10.26
CA GLU A 36 12.37 -7.36 -10.16
C GLU A 36 12.56 -6.95 -8.70
N PRO A 37 13.80 -6.95 -8.20
CA PRO A 37 14.10 -6.39 -6.89
C PRO A 37 13.92 -4.87 -6.92
N LEU A 38 13.85 -4.26 -5.76
CA LEU A 38 13.80 -2.80 -5.63
C LEU A 38 14.96 -2.14 -6.38
N PRO A 39 14.70 -1.06 -7.14
CA PRO A 39 15.76 -0.28 -7.76
C PRO A 39 16.82 0.16 -6.74
N PRO A 40 18.12 0.04 -7.07
CA PRO A 40 19.19 0.39 -6.15
C PRO A 40 19.12 1.85 -5.71
N ARG A 41 19.46 2.11 -4.45
CA ARG A 41 19.42 3.44 -3.81
C ARG A 41 18.01 4.04 -3.70
N ALA A 42 16.97 3.23 -3.70
CA ALA A 42 15.62 3.70 -3.38
C ALA A 42 15.61 4.25 -1.94
N THR A 43 15.17 5.50 -1.78
CA THR A 43 15.06 6.18 -0.47
C THR A 43 13.64 6.19 0.06
N ALA A 44 12.68 5.77 -0.74
CA ALA A 44 11.27 5.56 -0.38
C ALA A 44 10.64 4.59 -1.37
N ILE A 45 9.60 3.89 -0.94
CA ILE A 45 8.91 2.87 -1.73
C ILE A 45 7.42 3.15 -1.70
N PHE A 46 6.77 3.07 -2.86
CA PHE A 46 5.32 3.09 -2.98
C PHE A 46 4.83 1.82 -3.68
N LEU A 47 3.97 1.08 -2.99
CA LEU A 47 3.23 -0.05 -3.54
C LEU A 47 1.77 0.38 -3.69
N PRO A 48 1.32 0.76 -4.89
CA PRO A 48 -0.05 1.19 -5.12
C PRO A 48 -1.02 0.02 -5.08
N GLY A 49 -2.30 0.33 -5.18
CA GLY A 49 -3.34 -0.66 -5.35
C GLY A 49 -3.30 -1.36 -6.70
N GLY A 50 -4.17 -2.33 -6.86
CA GLY A 50 -4.32 -3.14 -8.06
C GLY A 50 -5.06 -4.42 -7.76
N TYR A 51 -4.74 -5.47 -8.51
CA TYR A 51 -5.38 -6.79 -8.42
C TYR A 51 -4.34 -7.90 -8.12
N PRO A 52 -3.63 -7.86 -6.96
CA PRO A 52 -2.62 -8.86 -6.64
C PRO A 52 -3.21 -10.28 -6.51
N GLU A 53 -4.50 -10.40 -6.14
CA GLU A 53 -5.19 -11.69 -6.03
C GLU A 53 -5.32 -12.43 -7.37
N LEU A 54 -5.33 -11.72 -8.49
CA LEU A 54 -5.33 -12.33 -9.83
C LEU A 54 -3.94 -12.87 -10.23
N HIS A 55 -2.92 -12.49 -9.49
CA HIS A 55 -1.51 -12.80 -9.74
C HIS A 55 -0.83 -13.43 -8.52
N ALA A 56 -1.61 -13.91 -7.54
CA ALA A 56 -1.11 -14.30 -6.23
C ALA A 56 -0.06 -15.41 -6.29
N GLU A 57 -0.23 -16.42 -7.15
CA GLU A 57 0.76 -17.48 -7.37
C GLU A 57 2.10 -16.92 -7.85
N ARG A 58 2.06 -16.00 -8.82
CA ARG A 58 3.27 -15.40 -9.39
C ARG A 58 3.96 -14.47 -8.39
N LEU A 59 3.19 -13.67 -7.63
CA LEU A 59 3.72 -12.83 -6.56
C LEU A 59 4.33 -13.66 -5.41
N SER A 60 3.71 -14.80 -5.09
CA SER A 60 4.24 -15.74 -4.11
C SER A 60 5.60 -16.32 -4.49
N ALA A 61 5.84 -16.52 -5.79
CA ALA A 61 7.10 -17.00 -6.34
C ALA A 61 8.14 -15.88 -6.60
N ALA A 62 7.76 -14.61 -6.45
CA ALA A 62 8.62 -13.44 -6.70
C ALA A 62 9.57 -13.17 -5.52
N HIS A 63 10.56 -14.05 -5.35
CA HIS A 63 11.48 -14.00 -4.21
C HIS A 63 12.41 -12.79 -4.23
N GLY A 64 12.88 -12.35 -5.41
CA GLY A 64 13.71 -11.16 -5.56
C GLY A 64 13.00 -9.90 -5.09
N PHE A 65 11.73 -9.73 -5.48
CA PHE A 65 10.88 -8.67 -4.96
C PHE A 65 10.69 -8.78 -3.44
N GLN A 66 10.26 -9.97 -2.95
CA GLN A 66 9.93 -10.15 -1.54
C GLN A 66 11.15 -9.95 -0.63
N ASP A 67 12.31 -10.46 -1.00
CA ASP A 67 13.52 -10.30 -0.21
C ASP A 67 14.02 -8.86 -0.22
N SER A 68 13.94 -8.18 -1.36
CA SER A 68 14.33 -6.78 -1.45
C SER A 68 13.43 -5.85 -0.61
N ILE A 69 12.11 -6.09 -0.57
CA ILE A 69 11.19 -5.28 0.24
C ILE A 69 11.37 -5.55 1.74
N ARG A 70 11.64 -6.81 2.14
CA ARG A 70 12.00 -7.16 3.52
C ARG A 70 13.29 -6.46 3.96
N ALA A 71 14.31 -6.50 3.12
CA ALA A 71 15.58 -5.83 3.37
C ALA A 71 15.41 -4.31 3.51
N ALA A 72 14.60 -3.69 2.65
CA ALA A 72 14.29 -2.27 2.72
C ALA A 72 13.57 -1.90 4.02
N HIS A 73 12.58 -2.70 4.45
CA HIS A 73 11.89 -2.49 5.72
C HIS A 73 12.85 -2.62 6.91
N ALA A 74 13.71 -3.63 6.92
CA ALA A 74 14.74 -3.83 7.95
C ALA A 74 15.76 -2.67 7.98
N ALA A 75 16.03 -2.05 6.83
CA ALA A 75 16.87 -0.86 6.71
C ALA A 75 16.11 0.46 7.01
N HIS A 76 14.88 0.39 7.50
CA HIS A 76 14.02 1.53 7.81
C HIS A 76 13.74 2.47 6.61
N ILE A 77 13.80 1.96 5.38
CA ILE A 77 13.38 2.73 4.21
C ILE A 77 11.85 2.89 4.26
N PRO A 78 11.32 4.11 4.15
CA PRO A 78 9.88 4.36 4.18
C PRO A 78 9.13 3.61 3.08
N ILE A 79 8.06 2.92 3.46
CA ILE A 79 7.19 2.16 2.56
C ILE A 79 5.76 2.66 2.76
N LEU A 80 5.13 3.14 1.70
CA LEU A 80 3.69 3.38 1.63
C LEU A 80 3.07 2.26 0.80
N ALA A 81 2.07 1.56 1.35
CA ALA A 81 1.40 0.46 0.69
C ALA A 81 -0.13 0.64 0.73
N GLU A 82 -0.75 0.78 -0.43
CA GLU A 82 -2.18 0.99 -0.57
C GLU A 82 -2.87 -0.26 -1.11
N CYS A 83 -3.99 -0.67 -0.52
CA CYS A 83 -4.89 -1.72 -0.99
C CYS A 83 -4.13 -2.99 -1.47
N GLY A 84 -4.02 -3.22 -2.77
CA GLY A 84 -3.26 -4.35 -3.33
C GLY A 84 -1.79 -4.37 -2.87
N GLY A 85 -1.16 -3.20 -2.74
CA GLY A 85 0.18 -3.07 -2.18
C GLY A 85 0.27 -3.56 -0.72
N MET A 86 -0.73 -3.25 0.11
CA MET A 86 -0.83 -3.77 1.47
C MET A 86 -1.04 -5.29 1.47
N MET A 87 -1.90 -5.81 0.57
CA MET A 87 -2.17 -7.25 0.46
C MET A 87 -0.89 -8.04 0.15
N ALA A 88 -0.02 -7.53 -0.72
CA ALA A 88 1.26 -8.15 -1.05
C ALA A 88 2.27 -8.14 0.12
N LEU A 89 2.06 -7.32 1.15
CA LEU A 89 2.89 -7.25 2.35
C LEU A 89 2.34 -8.06 3.53
N ALA A 90 1.15 -8.63 3.44
CA ALA A 90 0.58 -9.54 4.43
C ALA A 90 1.40 -10.85 4.54
N GLN A 91 1.10 -11.71 5.51
CA GLN A 91 1.69 -13.04 5.59
C GLN A 91 1.22 -13.94 4.45
N SER A 92 -0.07 -13.81 4.11
CA SER A 92 -0.63 -14.54 2.96
C SER A 92 -1.78 -13.79 2.31
N LEU A 93 -2.02 -14.14 1.04
CA LEU A 93 -3.14 -13.66 0.25
C LEU A 93 -3.99 -14.85 -0.20
N GLY A 94 -5.27 -14.86 0.22
CA GLY A 94 -6.28 -15.80 -0.27
C GLY A 94 -6.90 -15.28 -1.56
N ASP A 95 -6.83 -16.07 -2.63
CA ASP A 95 -7.46 -15.74 -3.92
C ASP A 95 -8.98 -16.02 -3.93
N ALA A 96 -9.64 -15.67 -5.03
CA ALA A 96 -11.09 -15.88 -5.19
C ALA A 96 -11.50 -17.37 -5.22
N GLN A 97 -10.56 -18.30 -5.43
CA GLN A 97 -10.75 -19.74 -5.39
C GLN A 97 -10.51 -20.32 -3.99
N GLY A 98 -10.17 -19.48 -3.01
CA GLY A 98 -9.90 -19.90 -1.63
C GLY A 98 -8.49 -20.51 -1.44
N ARG A 99 -7.60 -20.43 -2.43
CA ARG A 99 -6.20 -20.84 -2.28
C ARG A 99 -5.44 -19.74 -1.55
N SER A 100 -4.54 -20.12 -0.67
CA SER A 100 -3.72 -19.17 0.11
C SER A 100 -2.27 -19.19 -0.40
N TRP A 101 -1.73 -18.01 -0.64
CA TRP A 101 -0.41 -17.79 -1.20
C TRP A 101 0.45 -16.98 -0.24
N PRO A 102 1.65 -17.45 0.14
CA PRO A 102 2.55 -16.68 0.99
C PRO A 102 3.00 -15.40 0.30
N MET A 103 3.06 -14.32 1.06
CA MET A 103 3.46 -12.99 0.60
C MET A 103 4.69 -12.48 1.38
N ALA A 104 5.00 -11.18 1.32
CA ALA A 104 6.20 -10.65 1.94
C ALA A 104 6.24 -10.74 3.47
N GLY A 105 5.11 -10.89 4.16
CA GLY A 105 5.03 -11.15 5.60
C GLY A 105 5.44 -9.99 6.51
N LEU A 106 5.43 -8.76 6.02
CA LEU A 106 5.75 -7.56 6.81
C LEU A 106 4.59 -7.12 7.71
N LEU A 107 3.36 -7.49 7.36
CA LEU A 107 2.15 -7.29 8.16
C LEU A 107 1.64 -8.64 8.67
N ALA A 108 1.57 -8.79 9.99
CA ALA A 108 1.06 -10.00 10.61
C ALA A 108 -0.45 -10.13 10.37
N GLY A 109 -0.85 -11.08 9.56
CA GLY A 109 -2.24 -11.34 9.16
C GLY A 109 -2.34 -11.83 7.74
N SER A 110 -3.56 -12.17 7.33
CA SER A 110 -3.87 -12.72 6.01
C SER A 110 -4.93 -11.88 5.32
N THR A 111 -4.82 -11.72 4.01
CA THR A 111 -5.91 -11.13 3.24
C THR A 111 -6.74 -12.22 2.57
N ARG A 112 -8.04 -11.99 2.46
CA ARG A 112 -8.98 -12.94 1.86
C ARG A 112 -9.99 -12.21 0.99
N MET A 113 -10.18 -12.71 -0.23
CA MET A 113 -11.19 -12.17 -1.14
C MET A 113 -12.61 -12.53 -0.67
N LEU A 114 -13.52 -11.59 -0.87
CA LEU A 114 -14.96 -11.77 -0.62
C LEU A 114 -15.73 -11.84 -1.94
N PRO A 115 -16.86 -12.55 -1.98
CA PRO A 115 -17.71 -12.61 -3.18
C PRO A 115 -18.48 -11.30 -3.45
N ARG A 116 -18.45 -10.36 -2.51
CA ARG A 116 -19.11 -9.06 -2.58
C ARG A 116 -18.16 -7.95 -2.19
N LEU A 117 -18.48 -6.74 -2.65
CA LEU A 117 -17.75 -5.53 -2.30
C LEU A 117 -17.68 -5.36 -0.78
N ALA A 118 -16.47 -5.20 -0.25
CA ALA A 118 -16.22 -4.99 1.18
C ALA A 118 -16.33 -3.51 1.56
N ALA A 119 -15.74 -2.63 0.74
CA ALA A 119 -15.81 -1.19 0.96
C ALA A 119 -15.75 -0.41 -0.35
N LEU A 120 -16.47 0.71 -0.39
CA LEU A 120 -16.49 1.67 -1.49
C LEU A 120 -16.86 3.05 -0.94
N GLY A 121 -16.10 4.07 -1.30
CA GLY A 121 -16.47 5.45 -1.03
C GLY A 121 -15.30 6.39 -0.82
N LEU A 122 -15.63 7.67 -0.78
CA LEU A 122 -14.66 8.71 -0.46
C LEU A 122 -14.31 8.66 1.03
N GLN A 123 -13.04 8.87 1.32
CA GLN A 123 -12.52 8.88 2.68
C GLN A 123 -11.49 10.00 2.87
N ALA A 124 -11.24 10.35 4.10
CA ALA A 124 -10.20 11.27 4.50
C ALA A 124 -9.43 10.71 5.69
N TRP A 125 -8.13 10.92 5.68
CA TRP A 125 -7.25 10.63 6.81
C TRP A 125 -6.77 11.95 7.40
N ASP A 126 -7.20 12.23 8.64
CA ASP A 126 -6.75 13.41 9.37
C ASP A 126 -5.33 13.15 9.90
N THR A 127 -4.36 13.85 9.35
CA THR A 127 -2.95 13.78 9.76
C THR A 127 -2.58 15.05 10.53
N ALA A 128 -1.47 15.02 11.26
CA ALA A 128 -0.92 16.22 11.92
C ALA A 128 -0.57 17.35 10.94
N LEU A 129 -0.47 17.05 9.64
CA LEU A 129 -0.09 18.01 8.59
C LEU A 129 -1.27 18.43 7.71
N GLY A 130 -2.48 17.98 8.03
CA GLY A 130 -3.71 18.27 7.31
C GLY A 130 -4.47 17.04 6.87
N GLU A 131 -5.60 17.27 6.20
CA GLU A 131 -6.50 16.25 5.73
C GLU A 131 -6.00 15.64 4.40
N LEU A 132 -5.64 14.37 4.43
CA LEU A 132 -5.29 13.60 3.23
C LEU A 132 -6.56 12.89 2.72
N ARG A 133 -7.05 13.31 1.56
CA ARG A 133 -8.26 12.78 0.92
C ARG A 133 -7.95 11.63 0.00
N GLY A 134 -8.96 10.78 -0.22
CA GLY A 134 -8.86 9.66 -1.13
C GLY A 134 -10.14 8.85 -1.16
N HIS A 135 -10.01 7.57 -1.43
CA HIS A 135 -11.15 6.66 -1.48
C HIS A 135 -10.74 5.24 -1.03
N THR A 136 -11.73 4.40 -0.84
CA THR A 136 -11.56 2.96 -0.69
C THR A 136 -12.38 2.24 -1.77
N PHE A 137 -11.86 1.13 -2.28
CA PHE A 137 -12.53 0.23 -3.21
C PHE A 137 -11.86 -1.13 -3.17
N HIS A 138 -12.46 -2.11 -2.49
CA HIS A 138 -11.89 -3.46 -2.42
C HIS A 138 -12.93 -4.55 -2.14
N TYR A 139 -12.62 -5.76 -2.57
CA TYR A 139 -13.40 -7.00 -2.37
C TYR A 139 -12.72 -7.94 -1.36
N SER A 140 -11.75 -7.46 -0.61
CA SER A 140 -10.99 -8.27 0.34
C SER A 140 -11.12 -7.74 1.76
N ILE A 141 -10.77 -8.58 2.73
CA ILE A 141 -10.59 -8.20 4.12
C ILE A 141 -9.19 -8.58 4.57
N PHE A 142 -8.66 -7.84 5.54
CA PHE A 142 -7.42 -8.17 6.22
C PHE A 142 -7.73 -8.72 7.60
N GLU A 143 -7.51 -10.02 7.77
CA GLU A 143 -7.72 -10.76 9.02
C GLU A 143 -6.42 -10.68 9.83
N THR A 144 -6.43 -9.88 10.88
CA THR A 144 -5.25 -9.58 11.69
C THR A 144 -5.61 -9.29 13.14
N ALA A 145 -4.70 -9.61 14.05
CA ALA A 145 -4.72 -9.14 15.43
C ALA A 145 -4.02 -7.78 15.61
N LEU A 146 -3.46 -7.21 14.54
CA LEU A 146 -2.84 -5.88 14.61
C LEU A 146 -3.92 -4.83 14.83
N GLU A 147 -3.70 -3.97 15.80
CA GLU A 147 -4.50 -2.75 15.92
C GLU A 147 -4.02 -1.72 14.89
N GLY A 148 -4.97 -1.05 14.23
CA GLY A 148 -4.66 0.10 13.39
C GLY A 148 -4.11 1.24 14.27
N THR A 149 -3.02 1.85 13.84
CA THR A 149 -2.44 3.00 14.53
C THR A 149 -3.38 4.20 14.51
N THR A 150 -4.12 4.33 13.42
CA THR A 150 -5.16 5.35 13.21
C THR A 150 -6.18 4.83 12.19
N GLN A 151 -7.16 5.66 11.83
CA GLN A 151 -8.20 5.34 10.89
C GLN A 151 -8.53 6.52 10.00
N THR A 152 -8.97 6.23 8.79
CA THR A 152 -9.66 7.20 7.95
C THR A 152 -11.10 7.40 8.44
N ARG A 153 -11.77 8.41 7.91
CA ARG A 153 -13.22 8.63 8.07
C ARG A 153 -13.90 8.67 6.71
N ALA A 154 -15.07 8.09 6.63
CA ALA A 154 -15.89 8.13 5.42
C ALA A 154 -16.45 9.55 5.18
N TYR A 155 -16.46 9.98 3.92
CA TYR A 155 -17.01 11.28 3.55
C TYR A 155 -18.32 11.09 2.76
N PRO A 156 -19.39 11.85 3.01
CA PRO A 156 -19.46 12.99 3.97
C PRO A 156 -19.92 12.59 5.38
N SER A 157 -20.21 11.32 5.66
CA SER A 157 -20.86 10.86 6.89
C SER A 157 -20.01 11.04 8.15
N GLY A 158 -18.69 11.11 8.03
CA GLY A 158 -17.77 11.10 9.17
C GLY A 158 -17.65 9.73 9.87
N ALA A 159 -18.33 8.70 9.37
CA ALA A 159 -18.25 7.36 9.93
C ALA A 159 -16.81 6.80 9.85
N ARG A 160 -16.54 5.81 10.69
CA ARG A 160 -15.27 5.08 10.73
C ARG A 160 -14.95 4.47 9.37
N GLY A 161 -13.77 4.77 8.84
CA GLY A 161 -13.26 4.27 7.56
C GLY A 161 -12.21 3.16 7.73
N GLU A 162 -11.22 3.15 6.83
CA GLU A 162 -10.17 2.14 6.79
C GLU A 162 -9.18 2.29 7.93
N ALA A 163 -8.71 1.14 8.46
CA ALA A 163 -7.59 1.13 9.38
C ALA A 163 -6.29 1.48 8.64
N VAL A 164 -5.44 2.27 9.29
CA VAL A 164 -4.07 2.55 8.84
C VAL A 164 -3.11 1.86 9.79
N TYR A 165 -2.30 0.96 9.26
CA TYR A 165 -1.32 0.19 10.00
C TYR A 165 0.05 0.81 9.84
N ARG A 166 0.76 1.04 10.94
CA ARG A 166 2.15 1.53 10.93
C ARG A 166 3.05 0.54 11.67
N ARG A 167 4.11 0.11 11.00
CA ARG A 167 5.09 -0.85 11.52
C ARG A 167 6.50 -0.38 11.15
N GLY A 168 7.16 0.30 12.08
CA GLY A 168 8.44 0.94 11.78
C GLY A 168 8.29 1.97 10.65
N SER A 169 9.00 1.75 9.55
CA SER A 169 8.96 2.60 8.36
C SER A 169 7.82 2.27 7.37
N LEU A 170 7.02 1.24 7.63
CA LEU A 170 5.88 0.84 6.81
C LEU A 170 4.60 1.54 7.26
N THR A 171 3.88 2.14 6.30
CA THR A 171 2.48 2.58 6.44
C THR A 171 1.65 1.85 5.39
N ALA A 172 0.56 1.19 5.81
CA ALA A 172 -0.29 0.38 4.96
C ALA A 172 -1.77 0.55 5.30
N SER A 173 -2.64 0.57 4.28
CA SER A 173 -4.09 0.69 4.42
C SER A 173 -4.78 0.22 3.16
N TYR A 174 -6.09 -0.06 3.22
CA TYR A 174 -6.93 -0.16 2.02
C TYR A 174 -7.27 1.20 1.39
N PHE A 175 -6.96 2.28 2.07
CA PHE A 175 -7.18 3.63 1.60
C PHE A 175 -6.23 3.99 0.44
N HIS A 176 -6.81 4.51 -0.65
CA HIS A 176 -6.09 5.07 -1.79
C HIS A 176 -6.04 6.58 -1.65
N ALA A 177 -4.87 7.13 -1.39
CA ALA A 177 -4.70 8.56 -1.17
C ALA A 177 -4.61 9.36 -2.47
N TYR A 178 -5.26 10.51 -2.50
CA TYR A 178 -5.02 11.55 -3.49
C TYR A 178 -3.93 12.49 -2.96
N PHE A 179 -2.71 12.32 -3.44
CA PHE A 179 -1.51 12.93 -2.87
C PHE A 179 -1.54 14.46 -2.88
N ALA A 180 -2.12 15.04 -3.96
CA ALA A 180 -2.23 16.48 -4.10
C ALA A 180 -3.19 17.13 -3.09
N SER A 181 -4.02 16.35 -2.37
CA SER A 181 -4.88 16.89 -1.31
C SER A 181 -4.11 17.31 -0.06
N CYS A 182 -2.98 16.66 0.23
CA CYS A 182 -2.09 17.03 1.32
C CYS A 182 -0.62 16.62 1.01
N PRO A 183 0.08 17.37 0.13
CA PRO A 183 1.45 17.02 -0.28
C PRO A 183 2.43 16.96 0.92
N ALA A 184 2.20 17.77 1.95
CA ALA A 184 3.03 17.77 3.16
C ALA A 184 2.95 16.44 3.91
N ALA A 185 1.76 15.84 4.05
CA ALA A 185 1.58 14.53 4.68
C ALA A 185 2.27 13.43 3.86
N ILE A 186 2.14 13.46 2.54
CA ILE A 186 2.81 12.49 1.64
C ILE A 186 4.33 12.63 1.74
N ALA A 187 4.87 13.85 1.73
CA ALA A 187 6.30 14.07 1.91
C ALA A 187 6.81 13.53 3.25
N ALA A 188 6.05 13.72 4.32
CA ALA A 188 6.40 13.22 5.65
C ALA A 188 6.34 11.69 5.72
N LEU A 189 5.30 11.05 5.16
CA LEU A 189 5.19 9.58 5.06
C LEU A 189 6.40 8.99 4.35
N LEU A 190 6.76 9.53 3.18
CA LEU A 190 7.84 9.03 2.33
C LEU A 190 9.24 9.41 2.80
N ARG A 191 9.35 10.26 3.83
CA ARG A 191 10.60 10.54 4.55
C ARG A 191 10.67 9.82 5.91
N GLY A 192 9.64 9.08 6.29
CA GLY A 192 9.55 8.41 7.59
C GLY A 192 9.32 9.34 8.79
N HIS A 193 8.78 10.54 8.54
CA HIS A 193 8.67 11.61 9.55
C HIS A 193 7.22 11.91 9.93
N LEU A 194 6.22 11.21 9.42
CA LEU A 194 4.84 11.41 9.88
C LEU A 194 4.72 10.87 11.31
N PRO A 195 4.37 11.69 12.29
CA PRO A 195 4.21 11.26 13.68
C PRO A 195 3.02 10.30 13.87
#